data_c2ec0d7f4e4e05885afaab183e1b607d
#
_entry.id   c2ec0d7f4e4e05885afaab183e1b607d
#
_cell.length_a   1.000
_cell.length_b   1.000
_cell.length_c   1.000
_cell.angle_alpha   90.00
_cell.angle_beta   90.00
_cell.angle_gamma   90.00
#
_symmetry.space_group_name_H-M   'P 1'
#
loop_
_entity.id
_entity.type
_entity.pdbx_description
1 polymer ?
#
loop_
_entity_poly.entity_id
_entity_poly.type
_entity_poly.pdbx_seq_one_letter_code
_entity_poly.pdbx_strand_id
1 'polypeptide(L)'
;ICCCVSATQTGKEMQFFGARANLAKALLYAFNGGKDECLKKGMQIGPEYAPITADVIDASNYKEVEKKYLNMLEWLADVYVNVLNAIHYMHDKYYYEAAELALEDTDVKRTFATGIAGFSHVVDSLCAMKYAKVKVNREEVEVKDKAGNVIDKVTLVKDFTVEGDFPRYGQDDDRADEMAVWLLKTFMNMIKKHPTYRYAEPTTSILTITSNVVYGKATGALPNGRPAGAPFSP
;
A
#
# COMPACT_ATOMS: atom_id res chain seq x y z
N ILE A 1 -20.62 -6.36 14.92
CA ILE A 1 -19.47 -6.30 13.99
C ILE A 1 -19.87 -5.39 12.85
N CYS A 2 -19.14 -4.29 12.69
CA CYS A 2 -19.36 -3.34 11.60
C CYS A 2 -18.72 -3.82 10.29
N CYS A 3 -19.05 -3.16 9.19
CA CYS A 3 -18.40 -3.32 7.90
C CYS A 3 -16.87 -3.22 8.07
N CYS A 4 -16.09 -3.97 7.29
CA CYS A 4 -14.64 -4.07 7.40
C CYS A 4 -14.10 -4.75 8.67
N VAL A 5 -14.91 -5.58 9.31
CA VAL A 5 -14.50 -6.49 10.40
C VAL A 5 -14.10 -5.78 11.70
N SER A 6 -14.62 -4.59 11.96
CA SER A 6 -14.42 -3.92 13.24
C SER A 6 -15.40 -4.42 14.27
N ALA A 7 -14.91 -4.81 15.43
CA ALA A 7 -15.73 -5.04 16.60
C ALA A 7 -15.92 -3.70 17.30
N THR A 8 -17.16 -3.27 17.45
CA THR A 8 -17.51 -2.01 18.14
C THR A 8 -18.51 -2.30 19.25
N GLN A 9 -18.40 -1.57 20.36
CA GLN A 9 -19.38 -1.58 21.42
C GLN A 9 -20.53 -0.65 21.01
N THR A 10 -21.74 -1.22 20.86
CA THR A 10 -22.93 -0.46 20.49
C THR A 10 -23.16 0.70 21.47
N GLY A 11 -23.40 1.88 20.94
CA GLY A 11 -23.63 3.11 21.72
C GLY A 11 -22.37 3.76 22.27
N LYS A 12 -21.20 3.13 22.18
CA LYS A 12 -19.95 3.60 22.80
C LYS A 12 -18.83 3.87 21.80
N GLU A 13 -18.85 3.21 20.66
CA GLU A 13 -17.78 3.25 19.68
C GLU A 13 -18.34 3.42 18.28
N MET A 14 -17.81 4.40 17.55
CA MET A 14 -18.08 4.55 16.13
C MET A 14 -16.79 4.39 15.32
N GLN A 15 -16.92 3.93 14.09
CA GLN A 15 -15.81 3.83 13.17
C GLN A 15 -16.00 4.77 11.98
N PHE A 16 -15.03 5.66 11.77
CA PHE A 16 -14.95 6.38 10.52
C PHE A 16 -14.60 5.41 9.40
N PHE A 17 -15.39 5.46 8.32
CA PHE A 17 -15.18 4.63 7.14
C PHE A 17 -13.80 4.88 6.54
N GLY A 18 -13.12 3.79 6.17
CA GLY A 18 -11.78 3.81 5.59
C GLY A 18 -11.75 3.48 4.11
N ALA A 19 -10.69 3.88 3.47
CA ALA A 19 -10.26 3.39 2.17
C ALA A 19 -9.06 2.44 2.36
N ARG A 20 -8.49 1.92 1.28
CA ARG A 20 -7.29 1.06 1.34
C ARG A 20 -6.11 1.70 0.66
N ALA A 21 -4.96 1.68 1.33
CA ALA A 21 -3.68 2.02 0.75
C ALA A 21 -3.08 0.80 0.05
N ASN A 22 -2.66 0.94 -1.20
CA ASN A 22 -2.04 -0.13 -1.98
C ASN A 22 -0.53 -0.17 -1.72
N LEU A 23 -0.10 -1.01 -0.78
CA LEU A 23 1.31 -1.14 -0.41
C LEU A 23 2.18 -1.72 -1.54
N ALA A 24 1.61 -2.59 -2.36
CA ALA A 24 2.32 -3.17 -3.51
C ALA A 24 2.61 -2.11 -4.59
N LYS A 25 1.69 -1.17 -4.79
CA LYS A 25 1.91 -0.03 -5.69
C LYS A 25 3.02 0.89 -5.17
N ALA A 26 3.05 1.16 -3.86
CA ALA A 26 4.14 1.92 -3.23
C ALA A 26 5.50 1.24 -3.41
N LEU A 27 5.56 -0.09 -3.37
CA LEU A 27 6.80 -0.83 -3.65
C LEU A 27 7.27 -0.58 -5.10
N LEU A 28 6.37 -0.64 -6.08
CA LEU A 28 6.71 -0.35 -7.47
C LEU A 28 7.11 1.12 -7.69
N TYR A 29 6.51 2.05 -6.96
CA TYR A 29 6.95 3.45 -6.96
C TYR A 29 8.39 3.60 -6.42
N ALA A 30 8.79 2.81 -5.43
CA ALA A 30 10.18 2.80 -4.97
C ALA A 30 11.15 2.32 -6.07
N PHE A 31 10.75 1.38 -6.92
CA PHE A 31 11.52 0.96 -8.08
C PHE A 31 11.57 2.00 -9.21
N ASN A 32 10.49 2.75 -9.40
CA ASN A 32 10.28 3.62 -10.55
C ASN A 32 10.43 5.12 -10.22
N GLY A 33 10.90 5.48 -9.01
CA GLY A 33 11.02 6.89 -8.61
C GLY A 33 9.69 7.64 -8.58
N GLY A 34 8.61 6.97 -8.16
CA GLY A 34 7.27 7.54 -8.08
C GLY A 34 6.49 7.53 -9.40
N LYS A 35 7.05 6.98 -10.49
CA LYS A 35 6.34 6.86 -11.77
C LYS A 35 5.42 5.65 -11.81
N ASP A 36 4.25 5.83 -12.44
CA ASP A 36 3.27 4.75 -12.62
C ASP A 36 3.72 3.77 -13.72
N GLU A 37 3.72 2.49 -13.40
CA GLU A 37 4.11 1.42 -14.31
C GLU A 37 2.92 0.80 -15.07
N CYS A 38 1.68 1.17 -14.72
CA CYS A 38 0.48 0.45 -15.18
C CYS A 38 -0.58 1.37 -15.82
N LEU A 39 -1.40 2.06 -15.02
CA LEU A 39 -2.58 2.79 -15.50
C LEU A 39 -2.23 4.09 -16.25
N LYS A 40 -1.24 4.81 -15.76
CA LYS A 40 -0.72 6.06 -16.34
C LYS A 40 0.76 5.91 -16.61
N LYS A 41 1.09 4.89 -17.39
CA LYS A 41 2.43 4.38 -17.60
C LYS A 41 3.44 5.50 -17.93
N GLY A 42 4.46 5.63 -17.09
CA GLY A 42 5.50 6.65 -17.19
C GLY A 42 5.19 8.00 -16.52
N MET A 43 3.93 8.27 -16.17
CA MET A 43 3.58 9.54 -15.51
C MET A 43 4.03 9.56 -14.05
N GLN A 44 4.51 10.73 -13.59
CA GLN A 44 4.83 10.96 -12.19
C GLN A 44 3.54 11.06 -11.37
N ILE A 45 3.34 10.14 -10.43
CA ILE A 45 2.19 10.07 -9.52
C ILE A 45 2.64 10.16 -8.06
N GLY A 46 3.68 9.41 -7.70
CA GLY A 46 4.30 9.48 -6.38
C GLY A 46 5.37 10.57 -6.30
N PRO A 47 6.08 10.69 -5.17
CA PRO A 47 7.17 11.64 -5.00
C PRO A 47 8.37 11.26 -5.88
N GLU A 48 9.14 12.26 -6.30
CA GLU A 48 10.38 12.07 -7.07
C GLU A 48 11.54 11.64 -6.15
N TYR A 49 11.44 10.44 -5.60
CA TYR A 49 12.55 9.85 -4.84
C TYR A 49 13.50 9.08 -5.74
N ALA A 50 14.76 8.98 -5.31
CA ALA A 50 15.77 8.19 -6.03
C ALA A 50 15.32 6.73 -6.17
N PRO A 51 15.16 6.20 -7.39
CA PRO A 51 14.62 4.86 -7.60
C PRO A 51 15.60 3.78 -7.13
N ILE A 52 15.08 2.57 -6.97
CA ILE A 52 15.90 1.36 -6.83
C ILE A 52 16.47 1.04 -8.21
N THR A 53 17.78 1.19 -8.37
CA THR A 53 18.47 1.02 -9.66
C THR A 53 19.15 -0.33 -9.82
N ALA A 54 19.22 -1.13 -8.76
CA ALA A 54 19.85 -2.46 -8.80
C ALA A 54 19.13 -3.37 -9.83
N ASP A 55 19.90 -4.03 -10.70
CA ASP A 55 19.39 -5.00 -11.66
C ASP A 55 19.18 -6.38 -11.03
N VAL A 56 19.87 -6.64 -9.92
CA VAL A 56 19.73 -7.87 -9.14
C VAL A 56 19.65 -7.48 -7.67
N ILE A 57 18.69 -8.06 -6.98
CA ILE A 57 18.47 -7.86 -5.54
C ILE A 57 18.61 -9.20 -4.84
N ASP A 58 19.39 -9.20 -3.77
CA ASP A 58 19.59 -10.31 -2.86
C ASP A 58 19.91 -9.80 -1.45
N ALA A 59 20.29 -10.69 -0.55
CA ALA A 59 20.62 -10.35 0.84
C ALA A 59 21.67 -9.25 0.98
N SER A 60 22.58 -9.10 0.01
CA SER A 60 23.71 -8.15 0.10
C SER A 60 23.27 -6.69 -0.05
N ASN A 61 22.23 -6.42 -0.83
CA ASN A 61 21.73 -5.07 -1.09
C ASN A 61 20.27 -4.84 -0.62
N TYR A 62 19.63 -5.87 -0.04
CA TYR A 62 18.24 -5.79 0.45
C TYR A 62 18.00 -4.59 1.37
N LYS A 63 18.93 -4.23 2.24
CA LYS A 63 18.77 -3.12 3.19
C LYS A 63 18.63 -1.75 2.51
N GLU A 64 19.26 -1.54 1.37
CA GLU A 64 19.07 -0.32 0.59
C GLU A 64 17.69 -0.28 -0.04
N VAL A 65 17.22 -1.41 -0.57
CA VAL A 65 15.87 -1.56 -1.13
C VAL A 65 14.82 -1.32 -0.06
N GLU A 66 14.95 -1.94 1.10
CA GLU A 66 14.07 -1.74 2.26
C GLU A 66 13.98 -0.26 2.64
N LYS A 67 15.12 0.44 2.74
CA LYS A 67 15.17 1.88 3.07
C LYS A 67 14.40 2.73 2.05
N LYS A 68 14.59 2.47 0.75
CA LYS A 68 13.86 3.22 -0.31
C LYS A 68 12.36 2.95 -0.27
N TYR A 69 11.97 1.71 0.01
CA TYR A 69 10.57 1.36 0.20
C TYR A 69 9.96 2.04 1.42
N LEU A 70 10.68 2.07 2.56
CA LEU A 70 10.22 2.77 3.76
C LEU A 70 9.97 4.27 3.52
N ASN A 71 10.84 4.94 2.77
CA ASN A 71 10.62 6.33 2.39
C ASN A 71 9.32 6.52 1.59
N MET A 72 9.02 5.58 0.70
CA MET A 72 7.77 5.60 -0.09
C MET A 72 6.54 5.32 0.78
N LEU A 73 6.68 4.44 1.79
CA LEU A 73 5.61 4.17 2.75
C LEU A 73 5.32 5.37 3.67
N GLU A 74 6.35 6.12 4.08
CA GLU A 74 6.17 7.34 4.88
C GLU A 74 5.35 8.40 4.10
N TRP A 75 5.70 8.62 2.83
CA TRP A 75 4.91 9.46 1.95
C TRP A 75 3.47 8.94 1.78
N LEU A 76 3.33 7.63 1.57
CA LEU A 76 1.99 7.04 1.42
C LEU A 76 1.14 7.23 2.67
N ALA A 77 1.72 7.09 3.86
CA ALA A 77 1.02 7.28 5.13
C ALA A 77 0.52 8.71 5.28
N ASP A 78 1.36 9.72 4.95
CA ASP A 78 0.96 11.13 4.97
C ASP A 78 -0.21 11.39 4.01
N VAL A 79 -0.07 11.04 2.75
CA VAL A 79 -1.13 11.23 1.73
C VAL A 79 -2.41 10.50 2.14
N TYR A 80 -2.29 9.27 2.63
CA TYR A 80 -3.42 8.43 3.00
C TYR A 80 -4.23 9.03 4.15
N VAL A 81 -3.57 9.46 5.24
CA VAL A 81 -4.26 10.08 6.38
C VAL A 81 -4.88 11.41 5.95
N ASN A 82 -4.17 12.24 5.19
CA ASN A 82 -4.70 13.52 4.72
C ASN A 82 -5.94 13.36 3.81
N VAL A 83 -5.92 12.37 2.91
CA VAL A 83 -7.09 12.06 2.05
C VAL A 83 -8.27 11.59 2.88
N LEU A 84 -8.06 10.69 3.85
CA LEU A 84 -9.12 10.22 4.73
C LEU A 84 -9.68 11.37 5.59
N ASN A 85 -8.82 12.23 6.14
CA ASN A 85 -9.26 13.41 6.88
C ASN A 85 -10.16 14.33 6.03
N ALA A 86 -9.77 14.56 4.77
CA ALA A 86 -10.58 15.35 3.84
C ALA A 86 -11.94 14.69 3.53
N ILE A 87 -11.96 13.38 3.34
CA ILE A 87 -13.20 12.62 3.11
C ILE A 87 -14.13 12.73 4.32
N HIS A 88 -13.62 12.53 5.54
CA HIS A 88 -14.42 12.62 6.76
C HIS A 88 -14.93 14.05 7.00
N TYR A 89 -14.09 15.06 6.78
CA TYR A 89 -14.52 16.45 6.82
C TYR A 89 -15.66 16.72 5.82
N MET A 90 -15.58 16.20 4.60
CA MET A 90 -16.61 16.37 3.58
C MET A 90 -17.91 15.66 3.95
N HIS A 91 -17.85 14.48 4.56
CA HIS A 91 -19.02 13.77 5.08
C HIS A 91 -19.67 14.60 6.20
N ASP A 92 -18.88 15.08 7.13
CA ASP A 92 -19.35 15.83 8.30
C ASP A 92 -19.98 17.19 7.93
N LYS A 93 -19.50 17.82 6.87
CA LYS A 93 -20.11 19.01 6.28
C LYS A 93 -21.61 18.81 5.96
N TYR A 94 -22.02 17.57 5.71
CA TYR A 94 -23.40 17.18 5.45
C TYR A 94 -24.06 16.46 6.64
N TYR A 95 -23.57 16.71 7.84
CA TYR A 95 -24.12 16.19 9.11
C TYR A 95 -24.03 14.66 9.28
N TYR A 96 -23.13 13.99 8.60
CA TYR A 96 -23.01 12.54 8.68
C TYR A 96 -22.72 12.05 10.10
N GLU A 97 -21.68 12.57 10.77
CA GLU A 97 -21.34 12.20 12.15
C GLU A 97 -22.47 12.60 13.12
N ALA A 98 -23.03 13.80 12.97
CA ALA A 98 -24.11 14.25 13.85
C ALA A 98 -25.35 13.35 13.76
N ALA A 99 -25.66 12.82 12.58
CA ALA A 99 -26.76 11.87 12.41
C ALA A 99 -26.46 10.52 13.07
N GLU A 100 -25.24 10.01 12.96
CA GLU A 100 -24.84 8.78 13.61
C GLU A 100 -24.76 8.93 15.13
N LEU A 101 -24.17 10.00 15.63
CA LEU A 101 -24.04 10.28 17.07
C LEU A 101 -25.38 10.48 17.78
N ALA A 102 -26.47 10.77 17.06
CA ALA A 102 -27.81 10.80 17.63
C ALA A 102 -28.27 9.44 18.22
N LEU A 103 -27.61 8.35 17.80
CA LEU A 103 -27.88 6.98 18.25
C LEU A 103 -26.83 6.45 19.25
N GLU A 104 -25.85 7.28 19.60
CA GLU A 104 -24.71 6.91 20.45
C GLU A 104 -24.77 7.63 21.81
N ASP A 105 -23.98 7.13 22.76
CA ASP A 105 -23.81 7.76 24.06
C ASP A 105 -22.96 9.06 23.97
N THR A 106 -22.87 9.80 25.08
CA THR A 106 -22.17 11.09 25.11
C THR A 106 -20.66 11.01 24.92
N ASP A 107 -20.02 9.94 25.39
CA ASP A 107 -18.57 9.73 25.30
C ASP A 107 -18.25 8.62 24.31
N VAL A 108 -18.31 8.95 23.02
CA VAL A 108 -18.06 7.99 21.95
C VAL A 108 -16.58 7.90 21.61
N LYS A 109 -16.02 6.68 21.67
CA LYS A 109 -14.69 6.40 21.13
C LYS A 109 -14.77 6.34 19.61
N ARG A 110 -13.97 7.17 18.94
CA ARG A 110 -13.85 7.19 17.48
C ARG A 110 -12.67 6.37 17.05
N THR A 111 -12.90 5.44 16.10
CA THR A 111 -11.85 4.71 15.41
C THR A 111 -11.75 5.16 13.96
N PHE A 112 -10.53 5.11 13.41
CA PHE A 112 -10.20 5.57 12.08
C PHE A 112 -9.71 4.37 11.27
N ALA A 113 -10.56 3.84 10.38
CA ALA A 113 -10.27 2.62 9.66
C ALA A 113 -9.20 2.84 8.58
N THR A 114 -8.00 2.29 8.81
CA THR A 114 -6.92 2.31 7.84
C THR A 114 -6.70 0.91 7.27
N GLY A 115 -7.29 0.64 6.11
CA GLY A 115 -7.13 -0.62 5.40
C GLY A 115 -5.89 -0.63 4.50
N ILE A 116 -5.36 -1.81 4.26
CA ILE A 116 -4.23 -2.02 3.34
C ILE A 116 -4.60 -3.07 2.29
N ALA A 117 -4.03 -2.90 1.08
CA ALA A 117 -4.18 -3.83 -0.03
C ALA A 117 -2.81 -4.32 -0.51
N GLY A 118 -2.74 -5.56 -0.98
CA GLY A 118 -1.51 -6.19 -1.48
C GLY A 118 -0.53 -6.60 -0.38
N PHE A 119 -0.98 -6.75 0.86
CA PHE A 119 -0.13 -7.04 2.01
C PHE A 119 0.66 -8.34 1.84
N SER A 120 -0.01 -9.47 1.58
CA SER A 120 0.65 -10.77 1.38
C SER A 120 1.68 -10.74 0.25
N HIS A 121 1.34 -10.09 -0.87
CA HIS A 121 2.26 -9.93 -1.99
C HIS A 121 3.50 -9.09 -1.66
N VAL A 122 3.35 -8.07 -0.82
CA VAL A 122 4.50 -7.27 -0.37
C VAL A 122 5.38 -8.07 0.59
N VAL A 123 4.78 -8.79 1.55
CA VAL A 123 5.52 -9.69 2.44
C VAL A 123 6.34 -10.69 1.63
N ASP A 124 5.71 -11.39 0.69
CA ASP A 124 6.38 -12.34 -0.19
C ASP A 124 7.47 -11.68 -1.05
N SER A 125 7.23 -10.46 -1.55
CA SER A 125 8.22 -9.72 -2.33
C SER A 125 9.44 -9.33 -1.51
N LEU A 126 9.24 -8.89 -0.28
CA LEU A 126 10.33 -8.58 0.64
C LEU A 126 11.11 -9.85 1.03
N CYS A 127 10.41 -10.96 1.25
CA CYS A 127 11.04 -12.26 1.49
C CYS A 127 11.84 -12.74 0.26
N ALA A 128 11.28 -12.63 -0.94
CA ALA A 128 11.99 -12.99 -2.17
C ALA A 128 13.28 -12.18 -2.34
N MET A 129 13.23 -10.86 -2.12
CA MET A 129 14.38 -9.97 -2.21
C MET A 129 15.43 -10.20 -1.11
N LYS A 130 15.02 -10.70 0.05
CA LYS A 130 15.90 -10.96 1.19
C LYS A 130 16.52 -12.36 1.20
N TYR A 131 15.81 -13.37 0.74
CA TYR A 131 16.19 -14.78 0.89
C TYR A 131 16.45 -15.51 -0.45
N ALA A 132 16.03 -14.94 -1.57
CA ALA A 132 16.31 -15.44 -2.91
C ALA A 132 17.09 -14.40 -3.72
N LYS A 133 17.21 -14.60 -5.03
CA LYS A 133 17.80 -13.67 -5.96
C LYS A 133 16.75 -13.18 -6.93
N VAL A 134 16.50 -11.87 -6.93
CA VAL A 134 15.48 -11.23 -7.76
C VAL A 134 16.15 -10.39 -8.83
N LYS A 135 15.98 -10.77 -10.09
CA LYS A 135 16.40 -9.97 -11.24
C LYS A 135 15.30 -9.01 -11.62
N VAL A 136 15.65 -7.74 -11.81
CA VAL A 136 14.74 -6.65 -12.18
C VAL A 136 14.83 -6.44 -13.69
N ASN A 137 13.76 -6.76 -14.40
CA ASN A 137 13.69 -6.54 -15.86
C ASN A 137 13.02 -5.19 -16.12
N ARG A 138 13.70 -4.32 -16.89
CA ARG A 138 13.25 -2.96 -17.19
C ARG A 138 12.91 -2.79 -18.67
N GLU A 139 12.07 -1.83 -18.98
CA GLU A 139 11.75 -1.41 -20.34
C GLU A 139 11.74 0.11 -20.45
N GLU A 140 12.08 0.63 -21.63
CA GLU A 140 11.90 2.04 -21.98
C GLU A 140 10.46 2.27 -22.45
N VAL A 141 9.81 3.28 -21.92
CA VAL A 141 8.41 3.62 -22.20
C VAL A 141 8.32 5.07 -22.65
N GLU A 142 7.60 5.31 -23.74
CA GLU A 142 7.27 6.65 -24.20
C GLU A 142 6.10 7.24 -23.41
N VAL A 143 6.31 8.40 -22.81
CA VAL A 143 5.25 9.18 -22.16
C VAL A 143 4.63 10.09 -23.21
N LYS A 144 3.30 10.02 -23.37
CA LYS A 144 2.56 10.81 -24.37
C LYS A 144 1.63 11.81 -23.71
N ASP A 145 1.51 12.98 -24.35
CA ASP A 145 0.53 13.99 -23.96
C ASP A 145 -0.90 13.57 -24.38
N LYS A 146 -1.89 14.41 -24.04
CA LYS A 146 -3.30 14.16 -24.41
C LYS A 146 -3.54 14.15 -25.93
N ALA A 147 -2.65 14.74 -26.71
CA ALA A 147 -2.70 14.77 -28.17
C ALA A 147 -1.98 13.57 -28.82
N GLY A 148 -1.31 12.73 -28.01
CA GLY A 148 -0.58 11.54 -28.47
C GLY A 148 0.89 11.81 -28.85
N ASN A 149 1.43 13.02 -28.65
CA ASN A 149 2.83 13.32 -28.90
C ASN A 149 3.71 12.75 -27.80
N VAL A 150 4.86 12.21 -28.16
CA VAL A 150 5.86 11.76 -27.18
C VAL A 150 6.49 12.99 -26.53
N ILE A 151 6.35 13.11 -25.22
CA ILE A 151 6.89 14.22 -24.42
C ILE A 151 8.09 13.83 -23.56
N ASP A 152 8.25 12.53 -23.28
CA ASP A 152 9.36 12.00 -22.49
C ASP A 152 9.59 10.53 -22.79
N LYS A 153 10.76 9.99 -22.41
CA LYS A 153 11.09 8.57 -22.40
C LYS A 153 11.63 8.21 -21.02
N VAL A 154 11.02 7.22 -20.40
CA VAL A 154 11.34 6.80 -19.04
C VAL A 154 11.59 5.30 -18.97
N THR A 155 12.52 4.90 -18.12
CA THR A 155 12.78 3.48 -17.83
C THR A 155 11.93 3.05 -16.64
N LEU A 156 11.11 2.03 -16.83
CA LEU A 156 10.25 1.45 -15.80
C LEU A 156 10.55 -0.03 -15.60
N VAL A 157 10.21 -0.55 -14.44
CA VAL A 157 10.19 -1.99 -14.22
C VAL A 157 9.07 -2.61 -15.05
N LYS A 158 9.41 -3.61 -15.84
CA LYS A 158 8.50 -4.43 -16.62
C LYS A 158 8.00 -5.63 -15.82
N ASP A 159 8.95 -6.43 -15.33
CA ASP A 159 8.70 -7.62 -14.53
C ASP A 159 9.93 -8.03 -13.70
N PHE A 160 9.80 -9.12 -12.95
CA PHE A 160 10.85 -9.67 -12.09
C PHE A 160 11.01 -11.16 -12.37
N THR A 161 12.26 -11.62 -12.33
CA THR A 161 12.59 -13.05 -12.38
C THR A 161 13.20 -13.46 -11.06
N VAL A 162 12.64 -14.48 -10.41
CA VAL A 162 13.08 -14.96 -9.09
C VAL A 162 13.83 -16.26 -9.25
N GLU A 163 15.04 -16.32 -8.72
CA GLU A 163 15.89 -17.53 -8.69
C GLU A 163 16.09 -17.96 -7.22
N GLY A 164 15.74 -19.20 -6.92
CA GLY A 164 15.78 -19.77 -5.57
C GLY A 164 14.43 -19.79 -4.87
N ASP A 165 14.40 -20.39 -3.71
CA ASP A 165 13.21 -20.49 -2.86
C ASP A 165 13.24 -19.46 -1.74
N PHE A 166 12.06 -19.04 -1.28
CA PHE A 166 11.91 -18.04 -0.23
C PHE A 166 10.64 -18.30 0.59
N PRO A 167 10.61 -17.88 1.88
CA PRO A 167 9.45 -18.03 2.74
C PRO A 167 8.26 -17.20 2.21
N ARG A 168 7.05 -17.78 2.30
CA ARG A 168 5.82 -17.15 1.82
C ARG A 168 4.82 -16.96 2.94
N TYR A 169 4.10 -15.87 2.88
CA TYR A 169 3.02 -15.57 3.81
C TYR A 169 1.92 -16.66 3.78
N GLY A 170 1.50 -17.08 4.96
CA GLY A 170 0.44 -18.08 5.12
C GLY A 170 0.90 -19.53 4.92
N GLN A 171 2.20 -19.81 4.93
CA GLN A 171 2.78 -21.15 4.83
C GLN A 171 3.45 -21.63 6.13
N ASP A 172 3.10 -21.03 7.29
CA ASP A 172 3.63 -21.39 8.61
C ASP A 172 5.17 -21.34 8.65
N ASP A 173 5.74 -20.26 8.10
CA ASP A 173 7.18 -19.98 8.13
C ASP A 173 7.44 -18.72 8.95
N ASP A 174 8.09 -18.88 10.09
CA ASP A 174 8.38 -17.80 11.04
C ASP A 174 9.04 -16.58 10.37
N ARG A 175 9.88 -16.77 9.34
CA ARG A 175 10.56 -15.67 8.63
C ARG A 175 9.58 -14.80 7.85
N ALA A 176 8.55 -15.40 7.25
CA ALA A 176 7.49 -14.69 6.56
C ALA A 176 6.54 -14.00 7.56
N ASP A 177 6.24 -14.67 8.66
CA ASP A 177 5.36 -14.12 9.70
C ASP A 177 6.02 -12.94 10.43
N GLU A 178 7.30 -13.03 10.75
CA GLU A 178 8.09 -11.89 11.29
C GLU A 178 8.10 -10.70 10.32
N MET A 179 8.28 -10.96 9.02
CA MET A 179 8.24 -9.92 7.98
C MET A 179 6.85 -9.27 7.90
N ALA A 180 5.80 -10.07 8.00
CA ALA A 180 4.41 -9.58 8.00
C ALA A 180 4.13 -8.68 9.21
N VAL A 181 4.50 -9.14 10.41
CA VAL A 181 4.35 -8.36 11.65
C VAL A 181 5.16 -7.07 11.60
N TRP A 182 6.40 -7.14 11.10
CA TRP A 182 7.26 -5.97 10.94
C TRP A 182 6.64 -4.94 9.98
N LEU A 183 6.20 -5.37 8.81
CA LEU A 183 5.59 -4.49 7.80
C LEU A 183 4.33 -3.80 8.35
N LEU A 184 3.45 -4.57 8.97
CA LEU A 184 2.21 -4.06 9.56
C LEU A 184 2.49 -3.02 10.64
N LYS A 185 3.33 -3.35 11.61
CA LYS A 185 3.70 -2.44 12.70
C LYS A 185 4.37 -1.17 12.19
N THR A 186 5.25 -1.31 11.19
CA THR A 186 5.98 -0.19 10.60
C THR A 186 5.01 0.79 9.94
N PHE A 187 4.12 0.30 9.08
CA PHE A 187 3.15 1.18 8.41
C PHE A 187 2.15 1.81 9.39
N MET A 188 1.67 1.05 10.37
CA MET A 188 0.82 1.60 11.44
C MET A 188 1.50 2.69 12.25
N ASN A 189 2.78 2.52 12.58
CA ASN A 189 3.53 3.54 13.29
C ASN A 189 3.72 4.81 12.43
N MET A 190 3.86 4.68 11.11
CA MET A 190 3.89 5.82 10.20
C MET A 190 2.53 6.55 10.20
N ILE A 191 1.42 5.83 10.07
CA ILE A 191 0.07 6.41 10.13
C ILE A 191 -0.17 7.16 11.45
N LYS A 192 0.23 6.59 12.58
CA LYS A 192 0.04 7.18 13.92
C LYS A 192 0.81 8.48 14.16
N LYS A 193 1.78 8.83 13.32
CA LYS A 193 2.48 10.13 13.39
C LYS A 193 1.61 11.30 12.93
N HIS A 194 0.55 11.03 12.17
CA HIS A 194 -0.28 12.06 11.55
C HIS A 194 -1.56 12.29 12.36
N PRO A 195 -2.00 13.55 12.51
CA PRO A 195 -3.25 13.85 13.18
C PRO A 195 -4.44 13.33 12.35
N THR A 196 -5.34 12.65 13.02
CA THR A 196 -6.57 12.11 12.43
C THR A 196 -7.76 13.03 12.66
N TYR A 197 -8.76 12.96 11.79
CA TYR A 197 -9.99 13.71 11.93
C TYR A 197 -10.66 13.41 13.27
N ARG A 198 -10.99 14.48 14.03
CA ARG A 198 -11.57 14.42 15.37
C ARG A 198 -10.83 13.52 16.36
N TYR A 199 -9.50 13.39 16.20
CA TYR A 199 -8.64 12.56 17.06
C TYR A 199 -9.04 11.09 17.10
N ALA A 200 -9.67 10.57 16.05
CA ALA A 200 -10.04 9.16 15.94
C ALA A 200 -8.80 8.25 15.95
N GLU A 201 -8.88 7.15 16.68
CA GLU A 201 -7.77 6.21 16.83
C GLU A 201 -7.57 5.38 15.54
N PRO A 202 -6.40 5.44 14.88
CA PRO A 202 -6.15 4.62 13.71
C PRO A 202 -6.16 3.13 14.04
N THR A 203 -6.96 2.38 13.29
CA THR A 203 -7.02 0.91 13.34
C THR A 203 -6.72 0.35 11.96
N THR A 204 -6.01 -0.78 11.89
CA THR A 204 -5.69 -1.40 10.60
C THR A 204 -6.45 -2.69 10.41
N SER A 205 -7.01 -2.87 9.22
CA SER A 205 -7.62 -4.12 8.80
C SER A 205 -6.85 -4.79 7.67
N ILE A 206 -6.61 -6.09 7.83
CA ILE A 206 -6.09 -6.98 6.79
C ILE A 206 -7.23 -7.93 6.46
N LEU A 207 -7.81 -7.78 5.29
CA LEU A 207 -8.91 -8.63 4.88
C LEU A 207 -8.99 -8.78 3.35
N THR A 208 -9.51 -9.90 2.93
CA THR A 208 -9.83 -10.15 1.53
C THR A 208 -11.16 -9.51 1.16
N ILE A 209 -11.19 -8.82 0.05
CA ILE A 209 -12.39 -8.25 -0.54
C ILE A 209 -12.37 -8.37 -2.06
N THR A 210 -13.54 -8.24 -2.68
CA THR A 210 -13.70 -8.28 -4.15
C THR A 210 -12.88 -7.21 -4.87
N SER A 211 -12.62 -6.07 -4.25
CA SER A 211 -11.77 -5.00 -4.81
C SER A 211 -10.29 -5.39 -4.96
N ASN A 212 -9.83 -6.53 -4.41
CA ASN A 212 -8.50 -7.07 -4.68
C ASN A 212 -8.27 -7.32 -6.18
N VAL A 213 -9.32 -7.62 -6.94
CA VAL A 213 -9.27 -7.70 -8.40
C VAL A 213 -8.91 -6.34 -9.03
N VAL A 214 -9.53 -5.27 -8.55
CA VAL A 214 -9.31 -3.90 -9.07
C VAL A 214 -7.90 -3.41 -8.69
N TYR A 215 -7.48 -3.61 -7.45
CA TYR A 215 -6.13 -3.26 -7.02
C TYR A 215 -5.07 -4.03 -7.81
N GLY A 216 -5.31 -5.33 -8.04
CA GLY A 216 -4.43 -6.14 -8.85
C GLY A 216 -4.29 -5.64 -10.28
N LYS A 217 -5.41 -5.30 -10.94
CA LYS A 217 -5.41 -4.73 -12.30
C LYS A 217 -4.63 -3.41 -12.40
N ALA A 218 -4.61 -2.63 -11.33
CA ALA A 218 -3.91 -1.35 -11.27
C ALA A 218 -2.42 -1.47 -10.86
N THR A 219 -1.90 -2.69 -10.67
CA THR A 219 -0.55 -2.92 -10.14
C THR A 219 0.25 -3.79 -11.11
N GLY A 220 1.47 -3.37 -11.43
CA GLY A 220 2.43 -4.09 -12.25
C GLY A 220 2.89 -5.42 -11.65
N ALA A 221 3.84 -6.08 -12.28
CA ALA A 221 4.46 -7.30 -11.74
C ALA A 221 5.19 -7.01 -10.43
N LEU A 222 5.32 -8.01 -9.56
CA LEU A 222 5.93 -7.87 -8.24
C LEU A 222 7.11 -8.84 -8.04
N PRO A 223 8.05 -8.50 -7.16
CA PRO A 223 9.25 -9.32 -6.90
C PRO A 223 8.98 -10.75 -6.42
N ASN A 224 7.78 -11.07 -5.91
CA ASN A 224 7.39 -12.43 -5.53
C ASN A 224 6.99 -13.33 -6.72
N GLY A 225 7.09 -12.82 -7.95
CA GLY A 225 6.69 -13.53 -9.18
C GLY A 225 5.23 -13.30 -9.60
N ARG A 226 4.46 -12.44 -8.90
CA ARG A 226 3.11 -12.09 -9.32
C ARG A 226 3.15 -11.32 -10.64
N PRO A 227 2.43 -11.77 -11.72
CA PRO A 227 2.37 -11.06 -12.98
C PRO A 227 1.57 -9.75 -12.87
N ALA A 228 1.87 -8.81 -13.77
CA ALA A 228 1.14 -7.55 -13.87
C ALA A 228 -0.36 -7.78 -14.11
N GLY A 229 -1.20 -7.02 -13.42
CA GLY A 229 -2.65 -7.06 -13.59
C GLY A 229 -3.37 -8.23 -12.92
N ALA A 230 -2.67 -9.23 -12.39
CA ALA A 230 -3.29 -10.35 -11.67
C ALA A 230 -4.02 -9.86 -10.40
N PRO A 231 -5.14 -10.47 -10.00
CA PRO A 231 -5.78 -10.15 -8.73
C PRO A 231 -4.81 -10.28 -7.55
N PHE A 232 -4.99 -9.47 -6.52
CA PHE A 232 -4.31 -9.71 -5.26
C PHE A 232 -4.87 -10.95 -4.59
N SER A 233 -3.98 -11.72 -3.98
CA SER A 233 -4.38 -12.85 -3.13
C SER A 233 -5.09 -12.37 -1.86
N PRO A 234 -5.90 -13.24 -1.28
CA PRO A 234 -6.49 -13.04 0.03
C PRO A 234 -5.43 -12.75 1.07
#